data_4dd457d214d45910373d7b69cf360e74
#
_entry.id   4dd457d214d45910373d7b69cf360e74
#
_cell.length_a   1.000
_cell.length_b   1.000
_cell.length_c   1.000
_cell.angle_alpha   90.00
_cell.angle_beta   90.00
_cell.angle_gamma   90.00
#
_symmetry.space_group_name_H-M   'P 1'
#
loop_
_entity.id
_entity.type
_entity.pdbx_description
1 polymer ?
#
loop_
_entity_poly.entity_id
_entity_poly.type
_entity_poly.pdbx_seq_one_letter_code
_entity_poly.pdbx_strand_id
1 'polypeptide(L)'
;MPDPAPTVLRARTFEQLNPGDSATLVRPLGRVELKTFARVSGDLNPTHVDADWARRHGDGRLVAHAMWVGALFSSVLGNELPGPGTTHVSQRLRFERPVREDDTLTVVVTVREKRADGRTVVLDCRCTNQHGEAVAAGVAEVLAPTEALELPRADVGERVLRSRDKFAPLLAAAEALEPMPAAVVHPCSEAALCAAVEAAERGLIRPILVGPATKLHALAASIGLDLAPFRIVDVPHSHAAAEAAVALVRAGEAELLVKGSLHTDELLGAVVERDRGLRTERRLSHVFLMDVPTYPKLLLITDAAINIVPTLDEKRDICQNAIDLARALGIA
;
A
#
# COMPACT_ATOMS: atom_id res chain seq x y z
N MET A 1 -14.09 -16.48 13.25
CA MET A 1 -13.35 -16.55 11.98
C MET A 1 -14.36 -16.94 10.92
N PRO A 2 -14.45 -16.29 9.76
CA PRO A 2 -15.28 -16.81 8.68
C PRO A 2 -14.73 -18.18 8.26
N ASP A 3 -15.65 -19.10 7.94
CA ASP A 3 -15.30 -20.42 7.42
C ASP A 3 -14.32 -20.29 6.24
N PRO A 4 -13.30 -21.15 6.17
CA PRO A 4 -12.41 -21.14 5.02
C PRO A 4 -13.22 -21.36 3.75
N ALA A 5 -12.97 -20.54 2.73
CA ALA A 5 -13.65 -20.70 1.44
C ALA A 5 -13.49 -22.14 0.93
N PRO A 6 -14.55 -22.73 0.34
CA PRO A 6 -14.51 -24.10 -0.10
C PRO A 6 -13.36 -24.32 -1.07
N THR A 7 -12.64 -25.42 -0.90
CA THR A 7 -11.49 -25.79 -1.74
C THR A 7 -11.91 -26.29 -3.13
N VAL A 8 -13.19 -26.59 -3.31
CA VAL A 8 -13.80 -27.09 -4.54
C VAL A 8 -14.98 -26.20 -4.92
N LEU A 9 -15.00 -25.76 -6.17
CA LEU A 9 -16.11 -25.05 -6.77
C LEU A 9 -17.06 -26.09 -7.42
N ARG A 10 -18.37 -25.90 -7.21
CA ARG A 10 -19.40 -26.82 -7.74
C ARG A 10 -20.35 -26.07 -8.67
N ALA A 11 -20.50 -26.57 -9.90
CA ALA A 11 -21.48 -26.07 -10.84
C ALA A 11 -22.79 -26.85 -10.71
N ARG A 12 -23.91 -26.15 -10.62
CA ARG A 12 -25.26 -26.69 -10.58
C ARG A 12 -26.01 -26.34 -11.86
N THR A 13 -26.50 -27.37 -12.54
CA THR A 13 -27.29 -27.18 -13.76
C THR A 13 -28.66 -26.58 -13.43
N PHE A 14 -29.36 -26.11 -14.47
CA PHE A 14 -30.69 -25.56 -14.31
C PHE A 14 -31.65 -26.50 -13.59
N GLU A 15 -31.61 -27.82 -13.88
CA GLU A 15 -32.45 -28.84 -13.28
C GLU A 15 -32.18 -29.02 -11.77
N GLN A 16 -30.94 -28.85 -11.37
CA GLN A 16 -30.50 -29.03 -9.98
C GLN A 16 -30.80 -27.81 -9.07
N LEU A 17 -31.17 -26.68 -9.66
CA LEU A 17 -31.50 -25.46 -8.95
C LEU A 17 -32.99 -25.45 -8.56
N ASN A 18 -33.29 -24.97 -7.35
CA ASN A 18 -34.66 -24.78 -6.88
C ASN A 18 -34.86 -23.36 -6.33
N PRO A 19 -36.06 -22.79 -6.50
CA PRO A 19 -36.40 -21.53 -5.78
C PRO A 19 -36.17 -21.70 -4.29
N GLY A 20 -35.50 -20.70 -3.67
CA GLY A 20 -35.08 -20.71 -2.29
C GLY A 20 -33.65 -21.20 -2.05
N ASP A 21 -33.01 -21.86 -3.03
CA ASP A 21 -31.57 -22.16 -2.92
C ASP A 21 -30.77 -20.86 -2.74
N SER A 22 -29.82 -20.86 -1.82
CA SER A 22 -29.03 -19.65 -1.53
C SER A 22 -27.55 -19.97 -1.33
N ALA A 23 -26.72 -18.96 -1.58
CA ALA A 23 -25.30 -18.99 -1.26
C ALA A 23 -24.88 -17.65 -0.62
N THR A 24 -23.86 -17.74 0.25
CA THR A 24 -23.40 -16.61 1.05
C THR A 24 -21.87 -16.46 0.94
N LEU A 25 -21.43 -15.22 0.78
CA LEU A 25 -20.03 -14.82 0.83
C LEU A 25 -19.85 -13.77 1.92
N VAL A 26 -18.86 -13.96 2.79
CA VAL A 26 -18.42 -12.92 3.74
C VAL A 26 -17.10 -12.35 3.28
N ARG A 27 -17.02 -11.02 3.13
CA ARG A 27 -15.82 -10.35 2.61
C ARG A 27 -15.48 -9.09 3.43
N PRO A 28 -14.32 -9.04 4.11
CA PRO A 28 -13.81 -7.80 4.67
C PRO A 28 -13.29 -6.88 3.56
N LEU A 29 -13.43 -5.57 3.76
CA LEU A 29 -12.89 -4.54 2.90
C LEU A 29 -11.69 -3.86 3.56
N GLY A 30 -10.51 -4.03 2.97
CA GLY A 30 -9.31 -3.32 3.38
C GLY A 30 -8.78 -2.38 2.30
N ARG A 31 -7.70 -1.68 2.61
CA ARG A 31 -7.02 -0.76 1.65
C ARG A 31 -6.52 -1.46 0.40
N VAL A 32 -6.19 -2.73 0.50
CA VAL A 32 -5.70 -3.52 -0.63
C VAL A 32 -6.80 -3.69 -1.67
N GLU A 33 -8.02 -4.04 -1.23
CA GLU A 33 -9.18 -4.18 -2.09
C GLU A 33 -9.53 -2.86 -2.78
N LEU A 34 -9.55 -1.75 -2.02
CA LEU A 34 -9.81 -0.40 -2.55
C LEU A 34 -8.82 -0.02 -3.65
N LYS A 35 -7.51 -0.11 -3.36
CA LYS A 35 -6.45 0.23 -4.32
C LYS A 35 -6.46 -0.68 -5.55
N THR A 36 -6.70 -1.98 -5.34
CA THR A 36 -6.76 -2.95 -6.44
C THR A 36 -7.93 -2.66 -7.36
N PHE A 37 -9.12 -2.41 -6.79
CA PHE A 37 -10.29 -2.10 -7.60
C PHE A 37 -10.14 -0.77 -8.33
N ALA A 38 -9.62 0.27 -7.67
CA ALA A 38 -9.31 1.55 -8.30
C ALA A 38 -8.38 1.38 -9.51
N ARG A 39 -7.33 0.57 -9.35
CA ARG A 39 -6.35 0.31 -10.41
C ARG A 39 -6.97 -0.46 -11.59
N VAL A 40 -7.80 -1.45 -11.33
CA VAL A 40 -8.41 -2.30 -12.37
C VAL A 40 -9.55 -1.57 -13.09
N SER A 41 -10.37 -0.82 -12.35
CA SER A 41 -11.49 -0.06 -12.92
C SER A 41 -11.06 1.25 -13.59
N GLY A 42 -9.91 1.82 -13.21
CA GLY A 42 -9.48 3.16 -13.60
C GLY A 42 -10.21 4.28 -12.87
N ASP A 43 -11.09 3.97 -11.91
CA ASP A 43 -11.80 4.96 -11.10
C ASP A 43 -10.92 5.39 -9.91
N LEU A 44 -10.23 6.52 -10.10
CA LEU A 44 -9.33 7.14 -9.14
C LEU A 44 -9.98 8.30 -8.38
N ASN A 45 -11.30 8.29 -8.22
CA ASN A 45 -11.99 9.32 -7.44
C ASN A 45 -11.37 9.39 -6.03
N PRO A 46 -11.01 10.59 -5.54
CA PRO A 46 -10.37 10.78 -4.23
C PRO A 46 -11.08 10.12 -3.06
N THR A 47 -12.41 10.00 -3.12
CA THR A 47 -13.22 9.29 -2.11
C THR A 47 -12.75 7.86 -1.85
N HIS A 48 -12.14 7.22 -2.86
CA HIS A 48 -11.74 5.82 -2.81
C HIS A 48 -10.26 5.61 -2.50
N VAL A 49 -9.42 6.62 -2.76
CA VAL A 49 -7.96 6.42 -2.80
C VAL A 49 -7.17 7.44 -1.96
N ASP A 50 -7.77 8.57 -1.58
CA ASP A 50 -7.11 9.67 -0.88
C ASP A 50 -7.62 9.79 0.56
N ALA A 51 -6.77 9.38 1.53
CA ALA A 51 -7.11 9.44 2.95
C ALA A 51 -7.23 10.90 3.46
N ASP A 52 -6.51 11.84 2.85
CA ASP A 52 -6.59 13.26 3.22
C ASP A 52 -7.91 13.86 2.75
N TRP A 53 -8.35 13.48 1.56
CA TRP A 53 -9.69 13.81 1.09
C TRP A 53 -10.76 13.28 2.05
N ALA A 54 -10.66 12.00 2.45
CA ALA A 54 -11.61 11.37 3.36
C ALA A 54 -11.69 12.10 4.71
N ARG A 55 -10.55 12.57 5.26
CA ARG A 55 -10.50 13.35 6.50
C ARG A 55 -11.15 14.73 6.35
N ARG A 56 -10.94 15.39 5.22
CA ARG A 56 -11.48 16.75 4.98
C ARG A 56 -12.96 16.79 4.62
N HIS A 57 -13.48 15.69 4.01
CA HIS A 57 -14.83 15.69 3.42
C HIS A 57 -15.75 14.59 3.99
N GLY A 58 -15.30 13.84 4.98
CA GLY A 58 -16.06 12.74 5.58
C GLY A 58 -15.62 12.41 7.01
N ASP A 59 -15.76 11.15 7.38
CA ASP A 59 -15.41 10.61 8.69
C ASP A 59 -13.97 10.07 8.77
N GLY A 60 -13.13 10.38 7.81
CA GLY A 60 -11.74 9.95 7.73
C GLY A 60 -11.52 8.57 7.13
N ARG A 61 -12.57 7.82 6.80
CA ARG A 61 -12.48 6.49 6.18
C ARG A 61 -12.74 6.56 4.69
N LEU A 62 -11.94 5.82 3.92
CA LEU A 62 -12.16 5.66 2.49
C LEU A 62 -13.46 4.92 2.22
N VAL A 63 -14.13 5.25 1.11
CA VAL A 63 -15.38 4.63 0.67
C VAL A 63 -15.07 3.65 -0.46
N ALA A 64 -15.68 2.48 -0.45
CA ALA A 64 -15.57 1.52 -1.55
C ALA A 64 -16.27 2.04 -2.81
N HIS A 65 -15.73 1.66 -3.96
CA HIS A 65 -16.45 1.79 -5.22
C HIS A 65 -17.76 0.99 -5.14
N ALA A 66 -18.88 1.59 -5.53
CA ALA A 66 -20.16 0.88 -5.50
C ALA A 66 -20.12 -0.42 -6.34
N MET A 67 -19.45 -0.40 -7.49
CA MET A 67 -19.30 -1.57 -8.35
C MET A 67 -18.37 -2.65 -7.78
N TRP A 68 -17.54 -2.36 -6.77
CA TRP A 68 -16.83 -3.42 -6.02
C TRP A 68 -17.85 -4.33 -5.30
N VAL A 69 -18.89 -3.75 -4.69
CA VAL A 69 -20.01 -4.52 -4.10
C VAL A 69 -20.74 -5.31 -5.19
N GLY A 70 -20.95 -4.72 -6.37
CA GLY A 70 -21.50 -5.41 -7.54
C GLY A 70 -20.67 -6.64 -7.96
N ALA A 71 -19.34 -6.50 -7.93
CA ALA A 71 -18.42 -7.59 -8.24
C ALA A 71 -18.49 -8.75 -7.23
N LEU A 72 -18.83 -8.48 -5.96
CA LEU A 72 -19.04 -9.54 -4.96
C LEU A 72 -20.24 -10.42 -5.29
N PHE A 73 -21.35 -9.85 -5.81
CA PHE A 73 -22.46 -10.66 -6.31
C PHE A 73 -22.02 -11.54 -7.47
N SER A 74 -21.27 -11.00 -8.43
CA SER A 74 -20.71 -11.78 -9.53
C SER A 74 -19.82 -12.93 -9.03
N SER A 75 -19.05 -12.70 -7.97
CA SER A 75 -18.23 -13.75 -7.33
C SER A 75 -19.08 -14.89 -6.78
N VAL A 76 -20.19 -14.59 -6.09
CA VAL A 76 -21.09 -15.64 -5.57
C VAL A 76 -21.76 -16.38 -6.71
N LEU A 77 -22.23 -15.67 -7.75
CA LEU A 77 -22.90 -16.28 -8.90
C LEU A 77 -21.97 -17.23 -9.69
N GLY A 78 -20.74 -16.84 -9.89
CA GLY A 78 -19.77 -17.60 -10.67
C GLY A 78 -19.06 -18.72 -9.91
N ASN A 79 -18.96 -18.61 -8.58
CA ASN A 79 -18.20 -19.59 -7.78
C ASN A 79 -19.08 -20.53 -6.96
N GLU A 80 -20.28 -20.06 -6.52
CA GLU A 80 -21.06 -20.78 -5.50
C GLU A 80 -22.47 -21.19 -6.02
N LEU A 81 -23.23 -20.23 -6.62
CA LEU A 81 -24.63 -20.48 -7.01
C LEU A 81 -25.05 -19.61 -8.21
N PRO A 82 -25.27 -20.18 -9.39
CA PRO A 82 -25.16 -21.59 -9.82
C PRO A 82 -23.75 -22.17 -9.85
N GLY A 83 -22.67 -21.32 -9.81
CA GLY A 83 -21.29 -21.78 -9.79
C GLY A 83 -20.58 -21.73 -11.16
N PRO A 84 -19.45 -22.43 -11.33
CA PRO A 84 -18.64 -22.39 -12.56
C PRO A 84 -19.44 -22.65 -13.83
N GLY A 85 -19.16 -21.88 -14.88
CA GLY A 85 -19.89 -21.96 -16.15
C GLY A 85 -21.17 -21.11 -16.20
N THR A 86 -21.53 -20.41 -15.12
CA THR A 86 -22.63 -19.43 -15.10
C THR A 86 -22.31 -18.25 -16.02
N THR A 87 -23.24 -17.90 -16.90
CA THR A 87 -23.15 -16.67 -17.70
C THR A 87 -24.04 -15.59 -17.11
N HIS A 88 -23.45 -14.47 -16.72
CA HIS A 88 -24.18 -13.31 -16.22
C HIS A 88 -24.85 -12.56 -17.36
N VAL A 89 -26.18 -12.43 -17.34
CA VAL A 89 -26.97 -11.80 -18.40
C VAL A 89 -27.30 -10.35 -18.05
N SER A 90 -27.86 -10.15 -16.86
CA SER A 90 -28.22 -8.82 -16.41
C SER A 90 -28.15 -8.72 -14.87
N GLN A 91 -27.92 -7.47 -14.41
CA GLN A 91 -27.97 -7.16 -12.98
C GLN A 91 -28.55 -5.77 -12.76
N ARG A 92 -29.53 -5.69 -11.88
CA ARG A 92 -30.07 -4.42 -11.40
C ARG A 92 -29.78 -4.31 -9.92
N LEU A 93 -29.01 -3.30 -9.52
CA LEU A 93 -28.64 -3.05 -8.13
C LEU A 93 -29.09 -1.66 -7.69
N ARG A 94 -29.49 -1.57 -6.44
CA ARG A 94 -29.62 -0.32 -5.71
C ARG A 94 -28.64 -0.33 -4.57
N PHE A 95 -27.79 0.72 -4.49
CA PHE A 95 -26.86 0.93 -3.41
C PHE A 95 -27.53 1.83 -2.37
N GLU A 96 -27.67 1.31 -1.16
CA GLU A 96 -28.47 1.96 -0.10
C GLU A 96 -27.58 2.71 0.88
N ARG A 97 -26.34 2.23 1.08
CA ARG A 97 -25.35 2.84 1.96
C ARG A 97 -23.94 2.75 1.36
N PRO A 98 -23.09 3.75 1.61
CA PRO A 98 -21.67 3.62 1.30
C PRO A 98 -21.03 2.54 2.17
N VAL A 99 -20.14 1.76 1.57
CA VAL A 99 -19.25 0.83 2.27
C VAL A 99 -17.95 1.53 2.58
N ARG A 100 -17.46 1.38 3.79
CA ARG A 100 -16.25 2.05 4.25
C ARG A 100 -15.11 1.08 4.48
N GLU A 101 -13.90 1.60 4.47
CA GLU A 101 -12.71 0.85 4.91
C GLU A 101 -13.01 0.18 6.27
N ASP A 102 -12.57 -1.07 6.43
CA ASP A 102 -12.76 -1.96 7.57
C ASP A 102 -14.20 -2.51 7.76
N ASP A 103 -15.13 -2.21 6.87
CA ASP A 103 -16.43 -2.90 6.86
C ASP A 103 -16.26 -4.37 6.44
N THR A 104 -17.09 -5.22 7.03
CA THR A 104 -17.22 -6.63 6.62
C THR A 104 -18.58 -6.85 6.01
N LEU A 105 -18.62 -7.26 4.75
CA LEU A 105 -19.85 -7.47 4.01
C LEU A 105 -20.27 -8.93 4.00
N THR A 106 -21.57 -9.14 4.19
CA THR A 106 -22.24 -10.42 3.98
C THR A 106 -23.11 -10.30 2.72
N VAL A 107 -22.73 -11.04 1.68
CA VAL A 107 -23.39 -11.06 0.37
C VAL A 107 -24.16 -12.36 0.23
N VAL A 108 -25.45 -12.26 -0.03
CA VAL A 108 -26.35 -13.41 -0.21
C VAL A 108 -27.01 -13.33 -1.57
N VAL A 109 -26.99 -14.43 -2.31
CA VAL A 109 -27.83 -14.62 -3.50
C VAL A 109 -28.81 -15.75 -3.25
N THR A 110 -30.06 -15.58 -3.71
CA THR A 110 -31.10 -16.60 -3.52
C THR A 110 -31.86 -16.77 -4.82
N VAL A 111 -32.03 -18.02 -5.28
CA VAL A 111 -32.83 -18.31 -6.44
C VAL A 111 -34.27 -17.90 -6.19
N ARG A 112 -34.77 -16.94 -6.98
CA ARG A 112 -36.16 -16.47 -6.93
C ARG A 112 -37.05 -17.32 -7.83
N GLU A 113 -36.65 -17.49 -9.07
CA GLU A 113 -37.42 -18.22 -10.08
C GLU A 113 -36.53 -18.82 -11.17
N LYS A 114 -37.07 -19.82 -11.85
CA LYS A 114 -36.49 -20.41 -13.06
C LYS A 114 -37.41 -20.09 -14.24
N ARG A 115 -36.89 -19.57 -15.33
CA ARG A 115 -37.71 -19.26 -16.52
C ARG A 115 -37.94 -20.50 -17.38
N ALA A 116 -39.05 -20.48 -18.11
CA ALA A 116 -39.47 -21.62 -18.94
C ALA A 116 -38.58 -21.86 -20.17
N ASP A 117 -37.60 -20.99 -20.46
CA ASP A 117 -36.59 -21.18 -21.53
C ASP A 117 -35.58 -22.29 -21.21
N GLY A 118 -35.64 -22.88 -20.01
CA GLY A 118 -34.83 -24.02 -19.57
C GLY A 118 -33.40 -23.68 -19.16
N ARG A 119 -32.99 -22.42 -19.13
CA ARG A 119 -31.66 -22.00 -18.71
C ARG A 119 -31.58 -20.76 -17.86
N THR A 120 -32.49 -19.83 -17.99
CA THR A 120 -32.47 -18.55 -17.25
C THR A 120 -32.94 -18.74 -15.81
N VAL A 121 -32.07 -18.33 -14.89
CA VAL A 121 -32.35 -18.28 -13.44
C VAL A 121 -32.32 -16.84 -12.99
N VAL A 122 -33.33 -16.43 -12.23
CA VAL A 122 -33.44 -15.11 -11.62
C VAL A 122 -33.10 -15.24 -10.14
N LEU A 123 -32.16 -14.43 -9.66
CA LEU A 123 -31.71 -14.50 -8.26
C LEU A 123 -31.89 -13.13 -7.58
N ASP A 124 -32.39 -13.17 -6.36
CA ASP A 124 -32.33 -12.04 -5.44
C ASP A 124 -30.92 -11.86 -4.92
N CYS A 125 -30.47 -10.60 -4.93
CA CYS A 125 -29.15 -10.21 -4.46
C CYS A 125 -29.30 -9.29 -3.25
N ARG A 126 -28.65 -9.63 -2.13
CA ARG A 126 -28.65 -8.82 -0.92
C ARG A 126 -27.25 -8.74 -0.32
N CYS A 127 -26.84 -7.53 0.06
CA CYS A 127 -25.59 -7.28 0.75
C CYS A 127 -25.86 -6.47 2.01
N THR A 128 -25.29 -6.91 3.14
CA THR A 128 -25.35 -6.23 4.43
C THR A 128 -23.94 -6.03 4.99
N ASN A 129 -23.78 -5.02 5.86
CA ASN A 129 -22.53 -4.82 6.59
C ASN A 129 -22.52 -5.66 7.90
N GLN A 130 -21.46 -5.54 8.69
CA GLN A 130 -21.30 -6.23 9.99
C GLN A 130 -22.37 -5.88 11.04
N HIS A 131 -23.12 -4.80 10.84
CA HIS A 131 -24.22 -4.38 11.72
C HIS A 131 -25.57 -4.88 11.24
N GLY A 132 -25.61 -5.69 10.16
CA GLY A 132 -26.86 -6.17 9.55
C GLY A 132 -27.60 -5.12 8.71
N GLU A 133 -27.02 -3.95 8.51
CA GLU A 133 -27.62 -2.89 7.71
C GLU A 133 -27.51 -3.17 6.22
N ALA A 134 -28.59 -2.92 5.46
CA ALA A 134 -28.59 -3.11 4.01
C ALA A 134 -27.63 -2.11 3.34
N VAL A 135 -26.71 -2.65 2.55
CA VAL A 135 -25.72 -1.92 1.74
C VAL A 135 -26.14 -1.86 0.27
N ALA A 136 -26.54 -3.00 -0.26
CA ALA A 136 -27.04 -3.10 -1.62
C ALA A 136 -28.07 -4.23 -1.73
N ALA A 137 -29.06 -4.01 -2.61
CA ALA A 137 -30.05 -5.02 -2.94
C ALA A 137 -30.40 -4.96 -4.43
N GLY A 138 -30.86 -6.07 -4.97
CA GLY A 138 -31.26 -6.12 -6.37
C GLY A 138 -31.55 -7.51 -6.89
N VAL A 139 -31.45 -7.65 -8.19
CA VAL A 139 -31.78 -8.89 -8.92
C VAL A 139 -30.72 -9.13 -9.98
N ALA A 140 -30.29 -10.38 -10.13
CA ALA A 140 -29.47 -10.84 -11.23
C ALA A 140 -30.24 -11.86 -12.08
N GLU A 141 -29.98 -11.83 -13.40
CA GLU A 141 -30.41 -12.88 -14.33
C GLU A 141 -29.16 -13.55 -14.86
N VAL A 142 -29.11 -14.86 -14.79
CA VAL A 142 -27.98 -15.66 -15.26
C VAL A 142 -28.46 -16.86 -16.09
N LEU A 143 -27.61 -17.32 -16.99
CA LEU A 143 -27.78 -18.64 -17.61
C LEU A 143 -27.04 -19.66 -16.75
N ALA A 144 -27.75 -20.68 -16.30
CA ALA A 144 -27.18 -21.77 -15.53
C ALA A 144 -26.19 -22.57 -16.37
N PRO A 145 -25.17 -23.19 -15.75
CA PRO A 145 -24.27 -24.13 -16.39
C PRO A 145 -25.04 -25.28 -17.06
N THR A 146 -24.52 -25.77 -18.19
CA THR A 146 -25.08 -26.91 -18.91
C THR A 146 -24.62 -28.26 -18.36
N GLU A 147 -23.54 -28.27 -17.58
CA GLU A 147 -22.95 -29.48 -17.01
C GLU A 147 -22.70 -29.26 -15.50
N ALA A 148 -22.96 -30.29 -14.72
CA ALA A 148 -22.56 -30.34 -13.33
C ALA A 148 -21.05 -30.63 -13.26
N LEU A 149 -20.27 -29.72 -12.69
CA LEU A 149 -18.82 -29.82 -12.60
C LEU A 149 -18.35 -29.64 -11.17
N GLU A 150 -17.29 -30.33 -10.81
CA GLU A 150 -16.51 -30.05 -9.62
C GLU A 150 -15.10 -29.66 -10.04
N LEU A 151 -14.64 -28.48 -9.68
CA LEU A 151 -13.34 -27.94 -10.05
C LEU A 151 -12.57 -27.55 -8.79
N PRO A 152 -11.26 -27.82 -8.73
CA PRO A 152 -10.45 -27.25 -7.66
C PRO A 152 -10.53 -25.72 -7.76
N ARG A 153 -10.74 -25.04 -6.65
CA ARG A 153 -10.69 -23.57 -6.62
C ARG A 153 -9.30 -23.13 -7.03
N ALA A 154 -9.20 -22.40 -8.13
CA ALA A 154 -7.93 -21.86 -8.58
C ALA A 154 -7.37 -20.92 -7.48
N ASP A 155 -6.17 -21.22 -7.01
CA ASP A 155 -5.40 -20.27 -6.21
C ASP A 155 -4.92 -19.15 -7.14
N VAL A 156 -5.75 -18.13 -7.35
CA VAL A 156 -5.38 -16.91 -8.11
C VAL A 156 -4.39 -16.08 -7.29
N GLY A 157 -3.83 -16.74 -6.27
CA GLY A 157 -2.79 -16.18 -5.42
C GLY A 157 -3.29 -14.97 -4.63
N GLU A 158 -3.78 -15.21 -3.44
CA GLU A 158 -3.75 -14.17 -2.39
C GLU A 158 -2.37 -13.49 -2.32
N ARG A 159 -1.35 -14.14 -2.87
CA ARG A 159 0.03 -13.63 -3.00
C ARG A 159 0.18 -12.42 -3.91
N VAL A 160 -0.69 -12.23 -4.90
CA VAL A 160 -0.64 -11.05 -5.79
C VAL A 160 -1.34 -9.85 -5.15
N LEU A 161 -2.31 -10.08 -4.26
CA LEU A 161 -3.11 -9.02 -3.64
C LEU A 161 -2.72 -8.71 -2.20
N ARG A 162 -2.13 -9.64 -1.48
CA ARG A 162 -1.42 -9.33 -0.24
C ARG A 162 -0.01 -8.90 -0.62
N SER A 163 0.18 -7.63 -0.89
CA SER A 163 1.42 -6.98 -0.54
C SER A 163 1.61 -7.26 0.96
N ARG A 164 2.33 -8.34 1.29
CA ARG A 164 2.94 -8.42 2.61
C ARG A 164 3.83 -7.21 2.64
N ASP A 165 3.43 -6.19 3.36
CA ASP A 165 4.30 -5.05 3.63
C ASP A 165 5.46 -5.58 4.47
N LYS A 166 6.51 -6.04 3.77
CA LYS A 166 7.70 -6.60 4.40
C LYS A 166 8.50 -5.52 5.13
N PHE A 167 8.16 -4.25 4.90
CA PHE A 167 8.70 -3.13 5.65
C PHE A 167 7.98 -2.91 6.99
N ALA A 168 6.72 -3.32 7.13
CA ALA A 168 5.97 -3.09 8.38
C ALA A 168 6.69 -3.63 9.63
N PRO A 169 7.26 -4.86 9.64
CA PRO A 169 8.04 -5.33 10.78
C PRO A 169 9.30 -4.51 11.04
N LEU A 170 9.97 -4.01 10.00
CA LEU A 170 11.17 -3.19 10.13
C LEU A 170 10.82 -1.81 10.68
N LEU A 171 9.73 -1.20 10.21
CA LEU A 171 9.24 0.06 10.74
C LEU A 171 8.81 -0.06 12.20
N ALA A 172 8.07 -1.10 12.56
CA ALA A 172 7.70 -1.36 13.96
C ALA A 172 8.92 -1.57 14.87
N ALA A 173 9.96 -2.24 14.36
CA ALA A 173 11.22 -2.39 15.11
C ALA A 173 11.96 -1.06 15.26
N ALA A 174 11.94 -0.19 14.25
CA ALA A 174 12.54 1.13 14.30
C ALA A 174 11.76 2.09 15.23
N GLU A 175 10.44 2.05 15.21
CA GLU A 175 9.55 2.85 16.06
C GLU A 175 9.71 2.49 17.57
N ALA A 176 10.23 1.31 17.88
CA ALA A 176 10.53 0.89 19.25
C ALA A 176 11.87 1.43 19.78
N LEU A 177 12.68 2.07 18.94
CA LEU A 177 13.98 2.65 19.30
C LEU A 177 13.85 4.14 19.59
N GLU A 178 14.88 4.72 20.22
CA GLU A 178 14.97 6.16 20.40
C GLU A 178 15.10 6.86 19.02
N PRO A 179 14.34 7.94 18.78
CA PRO A 179 14.39 8.69 17.51
C PRO A 179 15.81 9.20 17.21
N MET A 180 16.33 8.86 16.03
CA MET A 180 17.69 9.20 15.64
C MET A 180 17.81 10.69 15.21
N PRO A 181 18.80 11.45 15.69
CA PRO A 181 19.05 12.81 15.21
C PRO A 181 19.42 12.78 13.72
N ALA A 182 18.64 13.45 12.87
CA ALA A 182 18.81 13.41 11.42
C ALA A 182 18.91 14.82 10.82
N ALA A 183 19.99 15.11 10.08
CA ALA A 183 20.08 16.32 9.30
C ALA A 183 19.36 16.11 7.94
N VAL A 184 18.22 16.78 7.77
CA VAL A 184 17.43 16.73 6.54
C VAL A 184 17.91 17.85 5.62
N VAL A 185 18.58 17.47 4.55
CA VAL A 185 19.36 18.37 3.69
C VAL A 185 18.51 18.99 2.61
N HIS A 186 18.27 20.29 2.68
CA HIS A 186 17.52 21.10 1.73
C HIS A 186 16.10 20.54 1.42
N PRO A 187 15.21 20.34 2.39
CA PRO A 187 13.88 19.78 2.17
C PRO A 187 12.91 20.84 1.59
N CYS A 188 13.30 21.45 0.46
CA CYS A 188 12.57 22.57 -0.16
C CYS A 188 11.56 22.11 -1.24
N SER A 189 11.02 20.89 -1.10
CA SER A 189 9.85 20.41 -1.87
C SER A 189 8.82 19.83 -0.92
N GLU A 190 7.55 19.87 -1.32
CA GLU A 190 6.43 19.32 -0.54
C GLU A 190 6.72 17.88 -0.09
N ALA A 191 7.09 17.00 -1.04
CA ALA A 191 7.37 15.60 -0.75
C ALA A 191 8.50 15.42 0.29
N ALA A 192 9.59 16.19 0.19
CA ALA A 192 10.72 16.06 1.11
C ALA A 192 10.40 16.60 2.50
N LEU A 193 9.64 17.69 2.58
CA LEU A 193 9.26 18.29 3.86
C LEU A 193 8.20 17.44 4.57
N CYS A 194 7.17 16.98 3.87
CA CYS A 194 6.17 16.06 4.42
C CYS A 194 6.81 14.76 4.93
N ALA A 195 7.72 14.16 4.16
CA ALA A 195 8.40 12.93 4.56
C ALA A 195 9.24 13.11 5.85
N ALA A 196 9.90 14.25 6.02
CA ALA A 196 10.66 14.55 7.24
C ALA A 196 9.75 14.71 8.46
N VAL A 197 8.61 15.40 8.30
CA VAL A 197 7.61 15.58 9.36
C VAL A 197 6.96 14.25 9.71
N GLU A 198 6.52 13.47 8.73
CA GLU A 198 5.93 12.13 8.96
C GLU A 198 6.90 11.19 9.69
N ALA A 199 8.18 11.18 9.30
CA ALA A 199 9.18 10.37 9.99
C ALA A 199 9.39 10.81 11.45
N ALA A 200 9.27 12.10 11.74
CA ALA A 200 9.33 12.62 13.11
C ALA A 200 8.08 12.25 13.92
N GLU A 201 6.89 12.40 13.35
CA GLU A 201 5.61 12.03 13.97
C GLU A 201 5.55 10.54 14.30
N ARG A 202 6.16 9.70 13.49
CA ARG A 202 6.31 8.25 13.73
C ARG A 202 7.41 7.90 14.74
N GLY A 203 8.14 8.88 15.25
CA GLY A 203 9.22 8.64 16.19
C GLY A 203 10.48 7.98 15.60
N LEU A 204 10.66 8.01 14.28
CA LEU A 204 11.81 7.42 13.61
C LEU A 204 13.04 8.32 13.68
N ILE A 205 12.86 9.64 13.55
CA ILE A 205 13.94 10.63 13.57
C ILE A 205 13.58 11.85 14.42
N ARG A 206 14.62 12.56 14.86
CA ARG A 206 14.55 13.95 15.32
C ARG A 206 15.16 14.85 14.25
N PRO A 207 14.36 15.44 13.36
CA PRO A 207 14.89 16.15 12.20
C PRO A 207 15.50 17.50 12.59
N ILE A 208 16.65 17.81 12.00
CA ILE A 208 17.24 19.15 11.91
C ILE A 208 17.09 19.57 10.45
N LEU A 209 16.24 20.51 10.15
CA LEU A 209 15.98 20.98 8.79
C LEU A 209 17.11 21.93 8.36
N VAL A 210 17.89 21.57 7.35
CA VAL A 210 19.02 22.37 6.89
C VAL A 210 18.70 22.96 5.52
N GLY A 211 18.47 24.26 5.44
CA GLY A 211 18.07 24.92 4.19
C GLY A 211 17.62 26.37 4.39
N PRO A 212 17.21 27.08 3.32
CA PRO A 212 16.76 28.44 3.39
C PRO A 212 15.47 28.57 4.26
N ALA A 213 15.59 29.12 5.46
CA ALA A 213 14.50 29.18 6.44
C ALA A 213 13.23 29.85 5.86
N THR A 214 13.39 30.97 5.16
CA THR A 214 12.26 31.67 4.53
C THR A 214 11.51 30.78 3.54
N LYS A 215 12.23 29.98 2.74
CA LYS A 215 11.64 29.08 1.76
C LYS A 215 10.93 27.90 2.44
N LEU A 216 11.52 27.36 3.52
CA LEU A 216 10.93 26.29 4.31
C LEU A 216 9.64 26.74 4.99
N HIS A 217 9.62 27.91 5.62
CA HIS A 217 8.41 28.45 6.23
C HIS A 217 7.30 28.76 5.21
N ALA A 218 7.67 29.34 4.05
CA ALA A 218 6.70 29.62 3.00
C ALA A 218 6.07 28.33 2.45
N LEU A 219 6.89 27.29 2.23
CA LEU A 219 6.41 25.98 1.79
C LEU A 219 5.50 25.34 2.84
N ALA A 220 5.93 25.31 4.10
CA ALA A 220 5.14 24.74 5.20
C ALA A 220 3.77 25.44 5.34
N ALA A 221 3.74 26.76 5.26
CA ALA A 221 2.49 27.53 5.29
C ALA A 221 1.57 27.18 4.12
N SER A 222 2.11 26.95 2.91
CA SER A 222 1.32 26.60 1.73
C SER A 222 0.68 25.24 1.78
N ILE A 223 1.24 24.30 2.58
CA ILE A 223 0.77 22.90 2.72
C ILE A 223 0.20 22.60 4.12
N GLY A 224 0.09 23.63 4.98
CA GLY A 224 -0.52 23.51 6.30
C GLY A 224 0.32 22.76 7.33
N LEU A 225 1.65 22.72 7.20
CA LEU A 225 2.56 22.11 8.16
C LEU A 225 3.06 23.11 9.20
N ASP A 226 3.18 22.67 10.46
CA ASP A 226 3.82 23.41 11.53
C ASP A 226 5.30 23.00 11.68
N LEU A 227 6.21 23.95 11.51
CA LEU A 227 7.65 23.73 11.70
C LEU A 227 8.16 24.17 13.07
N ALA A 228 7.33 24.74 13.94
CA ALA A 228 7.73 25.22 15.25
C ALA A 228 8.44 24.17 16.13
N PRO A 229 8.10 22.86 16.07
CA PRO A 229 8.79 21.83 16.82
C PRO A 229 10.21 21.51 16.34
N PHE A 230 10.60 21.96 15.12
CA PHE A 230 11.82 21.52 14.46
C PHE A 230 12.91 22.60 14.47
N ARG A 231 14.15 22.17 14.79
CA ARG A 231 15.31 23.03 14.62
C ARG A 231 15.57 23.27 13.13
N ILE A 232 15.73 24.54 12.74
CA ILE A 232 16.12 24.93 11.38
C ILE A 232 17.53 25.51 11.42
N VAL A 233 18.39 25.03 10.53
CA VAL A 233 19.71 25.61 10.25
C VAL A 233 19.59 26.39 8.96
N ASP A 234 19.54 27.71 9.06
CA ASP A 234 19.35 28.59 7.91
C ASP A 234 20.62 28.71 7.08
N VAL A 235 20.52 28.35 5.80
CA VAL A 235 21.60 28.41 4.82
C VAL A 235 21.03 28.80 3.44
N PRO A 236 21.79 29.51 2.60
CA PRO A 236 21.22 30.17 1.43
C PRO A 236 20.85 29.25 0.25
N HIS A 237 21.47 28.09 0.10
CA HIS A 237 21.30 27.20 -1.05
C HIS A 237 21.67 25.75 -0.75
N SER A 238 21.44 24.84 -1.70
CA SER A 238 21.61 23.39 -1.56
C SER A 238 23.03 22.96 -1.21
N HIS A 239 24.05 23.54 -1.85
CA HIS A 239 25.46 23.23 -1.53
C HIS A 239 25.79 23.59 -0.07
N ALA A 240 25.43 24.80 0.37
CA ALA A 240 25.62 25.20 1.76
C ALA A 240 24.86 24.31 2.73
N ALA A 241 23.67 23.80 2.31
CA ALA A 241 22.91 22.87 3.12
C ALA A 241 23.62 21.49 3.25
N ALA A 242 24.24 21.00 2.18
CA ALA A 242 25.01 19.76 2.23
C ALA A 242 26.25 19.91 3.15
N GLU A 243 27.01 21.00 3.02
CA GLU A 243 28.17 21.28 3.88
C GLU A 243 27.78 21.42 5.35
N ALA A 244 26.73 22.19 5.65
CA ALA A 244 26.23 22.38 7.01
C ALA A 244 25.73 21.07 7.64
N ALA A 245 25.02 20.25 6.88
CA ALA A 245 24.53 18.96 7.34
C ALA A 245 25.68 17.98 7.67
N VAL A 246 26.72 17.94 6.82
CA VAL A 246 27.93 17.16 7.10
C VAL A 246 28.65 17.69 8.36
N ALA A 247 28.70 19.00 8.56
CA ALA A 247 29.28 19.59 9.76
C ALA A 247 28.50 19.19 11.04
N LEU A 248 27.16 19.13 10.98
CA LEU A 248 26.34 18.65 12.11
C LEU A 248 26.65 17.19 12.46
N VAL A 249 26.85 16.34 11.47
CA VAL A 249 27.24 14.94 11.73
C VAL A 249 28.65 14.89 12.36
N ARG A 250 29.61 15.66 11.85
CA ARG A 250 30.96 15.72 12.43
C ARG A 250 30.98 16.26 13.88
N ALA A 251 30.05 17.15 14.20
CA ALA A 251 29.90 17.69 15.55
C ALA A 251 29.15 16.72 16.51
N GLY A 252 28.65 15.60 16.02
CA GLY A 252 27.82 14.68 16.80
C GLY A 252 26.40 15.18 17.08
N GLU A 253 25.96 16.23 16.39
CA GLU A 253 24.61 16.78 16.54
C GLU A 253 23.57 16.03 15.68
N ALA A 254 24.02 15.32 14.64
CA ALA A 254 23.23 14.41 13.84
C ALA A 254 23.99 13.11 13.58
N GLU A 255 23.28 12.00 13.42
CA GLU A 255 23.83 10.67 13.13
C GLU A 255 23.42 10.18 11.73
N LEU A 256 22.45 10.84 11.12
CA LEU A 256 21.87 10.48 9.83
C LEU A 256 21.77 11.71 8.93
N LEU A 257 22.07 11.53 7.64
CA LEU A 257 21.77 12.49 6.58
C LEU A 257 20.56 12.03 5.78
N VAL A 258 19.54 12.85 5.67
CA VAL A 258 18.37 12.59 4.84
C VAL A 258 18.37 13.55 3.66
N LYS A 259 18.44 13.02 2.45
CA LYS A 259 18.46 13.81 1.22
C LYS A 259 17.08 14.41 0.94
N GLY A 260 17.00 15.73 0.90
CA GLY A 260 15.82 16.46 0.43
C GLY A 260 15.85 16.73 -1.09
N SER A 261 15.48 17.95 -1.49
CA SER A 261 15.35 18.39 -2.88
C SER A 261 16.61 19.03 -3.43
N LEU A 262 17.74 18.32 -3.36
CA LEU A 262 19.02 18.70 -4.01
C LEU A 262 19.53 17.55 -4.88
N HIS A 263 20.52 17.82 -5.74
CA HIS A 263 21.13 16.76 -6.54
C HIS A 263 21.97 15.81 -5.67
N THR A 264 22.03 14.54 -6.07
CA THR A 264 22.74 13.52 -5.29
C THR A 264 24.25 13.79 -5.24
N ASP A 265 24.81 14.30 -6.31
CA ASP A 265 26.22 14.69 -6.42
C ASP A 265 26.59 15.86 -5.49
N GLU A 266 25.70 16.82 -5.26
CA GLU A 266 25.89 17.90 -4.28
C GLU A 266 26.08 17.35 -2.87
N LEU A 267 25.18 16.44 -2.44
CA LEU A 267 25.25 15.84 -1.12
C LEU A 267 26.46 14.92 -1.01
N LEU A 268 26.64 14.00 -1.97
CA LEU A 268 27.74 13.05 -1.93
C LEU A 268 29.11 13.75 -2.05
N GLY A 269 29.18 14.85 -2.80
CA GLY A 269 30.41 15.68 -2.88
C GLY A 269 30.84 16.17 -1.49
N ALA A 270 29.91 16.68 -0.69
CA ALA A 270 30.19 17.10 0.68
C ALA A 270 30.54 15.92 1.61
N VAL A 271 29.84 14.78 1.44
CA VAL A 271 30.09 13.56 2.25
C VAL A 271 31.47 12.96 1.99
N VAL A 272 31.92 12.92 0.72
CA VAL A 272 33.21 12.31 0.35
C VAL A 272 34.37 13.32 0.31
N GLU A 273 34.13 14.56 0.64
CA GLU A 273 35.20 15.57 0.75
C GLU A 273 36.29 15.08 1.72
N ARG A 274 37.57 15.32 1.39
CA ARG A 274 38.70 14.67 2.06
C ARG A 274 38.90 15.15 3.50
N ASP A 275 38.84 16.45 3.70
CA ASP A 275 39.21 17.06 4.99
C ASP A 275 37.98 17.34 5.88
N ARG A 276 36.83 17.64 5.29
CA ARG A 276 35.61 18.03 5.98
C ARG A 276 34.45 17.05 5.84
N GLY A 277 34.60 16.01 5.01
CA GLY A 277 33.59 15.00 4.78
C GLY A 277 33.46 13.95 5.89
N LEU A 278 32.78 12.85 5.57
CA LEU A 278 32.49 11.73 6.48
C LEU A 278 33.18 10.44 6.01
N ARG A 279 34.29 10.56 5.28
CA ARG A 279 35.02 9.39 4.77
C ARG A 279 35.56 8.53 5.90
N THR A 280 35.44 7.22 5.72
CA THR A 280 36.07 6.21 6.54
C THR A 280 37.11 5.42 5.72
N GLU A 281 37.68 4.37 6.28
CA GLU A 281 38.57 3.44 5.54
C GLU A 281 37.77 2.58 4.53
N ARG A 282 36.47 2.43 4.73
CA ARG A 282 35.59 1.61 3.88
C ARG A 282 35.00 2.42 2.73
N ARG A 283 34.89 1.79 1.56
CA ARG A 283 34.25 2.41 0.39
C ARG A 283 32.79 2.71 0.63
N LEU A 284 32.36 3.94 0.29
CA LEU A 284 30.94 4.29 0.28
C LEU A 284 30.21 3.49 -0.83
N SER A 285 29.07 2.93 -0.51
CA SER A 285 28.24 2.19 -1.45
C SER A 285 26.75 2.45 -1.23
N HIS A 286 25.95 2.13 -2.22
CA HIS A 286 24.51 2.25 -2.18
C HIS A 286 23.85 0.87 -1.98
N VAL A 287 22.82 0.79 -1.15
CA VAL A 287 22.02 -0.43 -0.97
C VAL A 287 20.53 -0.07 -1.09
N PHE A 288 19.84 -0.68 -2.06
CA PHE A 288 18.38 -0.71 -2.09
C PHE A 288 17.88 -1.88 -1.26
N LEU A 289 16.94 -1.61 -0.38
CA LEU A 289 16.11 -2.63 0.25
C LEU A 289 14.76 -2.68 -0.49
N MET A 290 14.49 -3.78 -1.18
CA MET A 290 13.35 -3.94 -2.08
C MET A 290 12.32 -4.91 -1.51
N ASP A 291 11.05 -4.48 -1.44
CA ASP A 291 9.92 -5.37 -1.29
C ASP A 291 9.36 -5.71 -2.67
N VAL A 292 9.69 -6.89 -3.17
CA VAL A 292 9.19 -7.40 -4.45
C VAL A 292 7.98 -8.30 -4.16
N PRO A 293 6.77 -7.96 -4.66
CA PRO A 293 5.53 -8.68 -4.32
C PRO A 293 5.57 -10.17 -4.64
N THR A 294 6.25 -10.54 -5.73
CA THR A 294 6.36 -11.93 -6.20
C THR A 294 7.52 -12.70 -5.58
N TYR A 295 8.36 -12.06 -4.75
CA TYR A 295 9.52 -12.70 -4.13
C TYR A 295 9.29 -12.82 -2.60
N PRO A 296 9.57 -13.98 -1.97
CA PRO A 296 9.16 -14.22 -0.58
C PRO A 296 9.98 -13.48 0.47
N LYS A 297 11.17 -12.98 0.13
CA LYS A 297 12.10 -12.28 1.03
C LYS A 297 12.33 -10.84 0.58
N LEU A 298 12.79 -9.98 1.50
CA LEU A 298 13.38 -8.69 1.14
C LEU A 298 14.66 -8.92 0.33
N LEU A 299 14.88 -8.09 -0.69
CA LEU A 299 16.08 -8.14 -1.52
C LEU A 299 16.94 -6.90 -1.23
N LEU A 300 18.22 -7.13 -0.98
CA LEU A 300 19.22 -6.06 -0.94
C LEU A 300 19.96 -6.03 -2.28
N ILE A 301 19.89 -4.89 -2.98
CA ILE A 301 20.58 -4.69 -4.26
C ILE A 301 21.67 -3.66 -4.06
N THR A 302 22.92 -4.03 -4.31
CA THR A 302 24.13 -3.21 -4.15
C THR A 302 25.17 -3.52 -5.24
N ASP A 303 26.03 -2.64 -5.67
CA ASP A 303 25.98 -1.19 -5.63
C ASP A 303 25.33 -0.67 -6.91
N ALA A 304 24.15 -0.12 -6.81
CA ALA A 304 23.37 0.22 -7.99
C ALA A 304 23.63 1.64 -8.52
N ALA A 305 24.32 2.52 -7.76
CA ALA A 305 24.30 3.94 -8.08
C ALA A 305 25.62 4.72 -7.85
N ILE A 306 26.60 4.22 -7.11
CA ILE A 306 27.77 5.01 -6.68
C ILE A 306 29.06 4.56 -7.38
N ASN A 307 29.33 3.27 -7.45
CA ASN A 307 30.59 2.75 -7.98
C ASN A 307 30.40 2.16 -9.37
N ILE A 308 30.92 2.83 -10.40
CA ILE A 308 30.73 2.45 -11.82
C ILE A 308 31.55 1.23 -12.21
N VAL A 309 32.85 1.20 -11.86
CA VAL A 309 33.78 0.10 -12.17
C VAL A 309 34.63 -0.22 -10.93
N PRO A 310 34.02 -0.87 -9.90
CA PRO A 310 34.75 -1.14 -8.68
C PRO A 310 35.83 -2.22 -8.87
N THR A 311 36.95 -2.03 -8.20
CA THR A 311 38.01 -3.04 -8.05
C THR A 311 37.54 -4.20 -7.15
N LEU A 312 38.37 -5.24 -7.02
CA LEU A 312 38.04 -6.37 -6.15
C LEU A 312 37.92 -5.96 -4.68
N ASP A 313 38.82 -5.12 -4.18
CA ASP A 313 38.76 -4.63 -2.79
C ASP A 313 37.54 -3.73 -2.57
N GLU A 314 37.20 -2.85 -3.51
CA GLU A 314 35.99 -2.04 -3.42
C GLU A 314 34.72 -2.91 -3.46
N LYS A 315 34.67 -3.97 -4.26
CA LYS A 315 33.55 -4.94 -4.27
C LYS A 315 33.42 -5.65 -2.92
N ARG A 316 34.53 -5.99 -2.28
CA ARG A 316 34.50 -6.56 -0.93
C ARG A 316 33.83 -5.60 0.07
N ASP A 317 34.22 -4.33 0.05
CA ASP A 317 33.64 -3.30 0.93
C ASP A 317 32.13 -3.09 0.63
N ILE A 318 31.76 -3.04 -0.65
CA ILE A 318 30.35 -2.94 -1.10
C ILE A 318 29.52 -4.10 -0.56
N CYS A 319 30.01 -5.34 -0.72
CA CYS A 319 29.33 -6.52 -0.18
C CYS A 319 29.24 -6.49 1.35
N GLN A 320 30.31 -6.07 2.03
CA GLN A 320 30.35 -6.01 3.47
C GLN A 320 29.35 -4.97 4.01
N ASN A 321 29.22 -3.82 3.38
CA ASN A 321 28.19 -2.81 3.73
C ASN A 321 26.77 -3.38 3.66
N ALA A 322 26.46 -4.13 2.60
CA ALA A 322 25.14 -4.77 2.44
C ALA A 322 24.92 -5.88 3.48
N ILE A 323 25.96 -6.67 3.82
CA ILE A 323 25.88 -7.72 4.87
C ILE A 323 25.64 -7.09 6.23
N ASP A 324 26.36 -6.01 6.56
CA ASP A 324 26.22 -5.33 7.84
C ASP A 324 24.80 -4.74 7.98
N LEU A 325 24.25 -4.15 6.89
CA LEU A 325 22.86 -3.69 6.84
C LEU A 325 21.88 -4.85 7.05
N ALA A 326 22.04 -5.97 6.32
CA ALA A 326 21.19 -7.14 6.47
C ALA A 326 21.15 -7.65 7.92
N ARG A 327 22.31 -7.74 8.56
CA ARG A 327 22.41 -8.15 9.96
C ARG A 327 21.73 -7.18 10.91
N ALA A 328 21.92 -5.88 10.72
CA ALA A 328 21.25 -4.84 11.53
C ALA A 328 19.73 -4.90 11.41
N LEU A 329 19.21 -5.28 10.23
CA LEU A 329 17.78 -5.45 9.97
C LEU A 329 17.23 -6.85 10.39
N GLY A 330 18.07 -7.74 10.94
CA GLY A 330 17.68 -9.10 11.29
C GLY A 330 17.33 -9.98 10.08
N ILE A 331 17.83 -9.61 8.89
CA ILE A 331 17.63 -10.37 7.65
C ILE A 331 18.73 -11.45 7.58
N ALA A 332 18.32 -12.72 7.61
CA ALA A 332 19.20 -13.89 7.53
C ALA A 332 19.43 -14.37 6.09
#